data_c5bba29c770cb740bcb94626a37193b3
#
_entry.id   c5bba29c770cb740bcb94626a37193b3
#
_cell.length_a   1.000
_cell.length_b   1.000
_cell.length_c   1.000
_cell.angle_alpha   90.00
_cell.angle_beta   90.00
_cell.angle_gamma   90.00
#
_symmetry.space_group_name_H-M   'P 1'
#
loop_
_entity.id
_entity.type
_entity.pdbx_description
1 polymer ?
#
loop_
_entity_poly.entity_id
_entity_poly.type
_entity_poly.pdbx_seq_one_letter_code
_entity_poly.pdbx_strand_id
1 'polypeptide(L)'
;MELADFYKGRKVFLTGHTGFKGTWLANILTFFGAEVTGFALNPPTDPSLFEITGTSKKINSIFGDIRDFNALLKALQKSEPEIVIHLAAQPVVRESYKKPRETFETNVMGTVNVLEALRQTPKVRSFVNVTTDKVYKNREWVWGYREGEELCGLDPYSNSKSCSELVTYSYKKSFFDGVSPLRISTARSGNVIGGGDFAKDRIIPDCIRYAREKGEIVVRNPYSIRPYQHVLECLYGYLLLAEKQFENQEFAGAYNFGPDEKDCVTTGKLADIFCENWGGGLTWKNVSEADAPHEALFLKLDNSKAKSVLGWYPKWNIGTAVKKVVEWERGCPVEKQIEEFFSGV
;
A
#
# COMPACT_ATOMS: atom_id res chain seq x y z
N MET A 1 10.48 -12.25 -14.64
CA MET A 1 11.80 -11.82 -15.20
C MET A 1 11.68 -10.51 -15.98
N GLU A 2 10.68 -10.33 -16.85
CA GLU A 2 10.52 -9.07 -17.59
C GLU A 2 10.44 -7.82 -16.70
N LEU A 3 9.67 -7.88 -15.60
CA LEU A 3 9.55 -6.75 -14.67
C LEU A 3 10.87 -6.41 -13.97
N ALA A 4 11.66 -7.41 -13.57
CA ALA A 4 12.98 -7.19 -12.98
C ALA A 4 13.97 -6.56 -13.97
N ASP A 5 13.95 -7.01 -15.24
CA ASP A 5 14.79 -6.46 -16.30
C ASP A 5 14.45 -4.99 -16.56
N PHE A 6 13.16 -4.62 -16.51
CA PHE A 6 12.74 -3.22 -16.64
C PHE A 6 13.32 -2.34 -15.52
N TYR A 7 13.29 -2.79 -14.26
CA TYR A 7 13.75 -1.99 -13.13
C TYR A 7 15.27 -1.95 -12.95
N LYS A 8 16.02 -2.87 -13.53
CA LYS A 8 17.47 -2.96 -13.38
C LYS A 8 18.17 -1.67 -13.82
N GLY A 9 18.89 -1.04 -12.89
CA GLY A 9 19.61 0.22 -13.10
C GLY A 9 18.73 1.47 -13.20
N ARG A 10 17.39 1.36 -13.09
CA ARG A 10 16.50 2.53 -13.11
C ARG A 10 16.49 3.26 -11.77
N LYS A 11 16.44 4.58 -11.85
CA LYS A 11 16.32 5.46 -10.68
C LYS A 11 14.87 5.58 -10.24
N VAL A 12 14.57 5.07 -9.06
CA VAL A 12 13.22 5.08 -8.48
C VAL A 12 13.20 5.88 -7.19
N PHE A 13 12.26 6.82 -7.07
CA PHE A 13 12.04 7.60 -5.85
C PHE A 13 10.79 7.12 -5.13
N LEU A 14 10.95 6.77 -3.85
CA LEU A 14 9.87 6.31 -2.99
C LEU A 14 9.61 7.31 -1.87
N THR A 15 8.40 7.81 -1.74
CA THR A 15 8.00 8.44 -0.47
C THR A 15 7.44 7.39 0.47
N GLY A 16 7.71 7.52 1.77
CA GLY A 16 7.18 6.58 2.77
C GLY A 16 7.92 5.25 2.86
N HIS A 17 9.17 5.18 2.44
CA HIS A 17 10.00 3.97 2.39
C HIS A 17 10.29 3.34 3.76
N THR A 18 10.13 4.06 4.86
CA THR A 18 10.32 3.57 6.23
C THR A 18 9.10 2.84 6.80
N GLY A 19 7.93 3.03 6.17
CA GLY A 19 6.68 2.35 6.55
C GLY A 19 6.63 0.91 6.03
N PHE A 20 5.67 0.12 6.50
CA PHE A 20 5.49 -1.29 6.15
C PHE A 20 5.52 -1.57 4.63
N LYS A 21 4.57 -1.00 3.87
CA LYS A 21 4.53 -1.16 2.39
C LYS A 21 5.79 -0.62 1.71
N GLY A 22 6.26 0.54 2.16
CA GLY A 22 7.43 1.20 1.56
C GLY A 22 8.71 0.40 1.74
N THR A 23 8.88 -0.24 2.89
CA THR A 23 10.04 -1.13 3.15
C THR A 23 9.99 -2.37 2.26
N TRP A 24 8.83 -3.05 2.15
CA TRP A 24 8.67 -4.16 1.21
C TRP A 24 9.00 -3.73 -0.22
N LEU A 25 8.46 -2.59 -0.68
CA LEU A 25 8.69 -2.09 -2.04
C LEU A 25 10.16 -1.75 -2.29
N ALA A 26 10.84 -1.13 -1.32
CA ALA A 26 12.26 -0.85 -1.40
C ALA A 26 13.09 -2.13 -1.55
N ASN A 27 12.75 -3.20 -0.79
CA ASN A 27 13.42 -4.48 -0.89
C ASN A 27 13.14 -5.19 -2.24
N ILE A 28 11.92 -5.11 -2.79
CA ILE A 28 11.62 -5.63 -4.13
C ILE A 28 12.45 -4.90 -5.19
N LEU A 29 12.45 -3.57 -5.17
CA LEU A 29 13.19 -2.77 -6.15
C LEU A 29 14.71 -3.02 -6.09
N THR A 30 15.28 -3.15 -4.89
CA THR A 30 16.69 -3.51 -4.74
C THR A 30 16.98 -4.94 -5.21
N PHE A 31 16.05 -5.87 -4.98
CA PHE A 31 16.13 -7.24 -5.51
C PHE A 31 16.13 -7.25 -7.05
N PHE A 32 15.40 -6.33 -7.70
CA PHE A 32 15.40 -6.12 -9.16
C PHE A 32 16.60 -5.31 -9.66
N GLY A 33 17.48 -4.83 -8.78
CA GLY A 33 18.66 -4.05 -9.16
C GLY A 33 18.37 -2.60 -9.50
N ALA A 34 17.27 -2.01 -9.02
CA ALA A 34 16.98 -0.59 -9.17
C ALA A 34 17.83 0.29 -8.24
N GLU A 35 18.11 1.53 -8.66
CA GLU A 35 18.71 2.58 -7.84
C GLU A 35 17.63 3.32 -7.06
N VAL A 36 17.42 2.94 -5.80
CA VAL A 36 16.30 3.45 -4.99
C VAL A 36 16.75 4.63 -4.12
N THR A 37 16.02 5.75 -4.21
CA THR A 37 16.06 6.84 -3.23
C THR A 37 14.74 6.90 -2.48
N GLY A 38 14.80 6.80 -1.16
CA GLY A 38 13.64 6.91 -0.28
C GLY A 38 13.58 8.26 0.45
N PHE A 39 12.37 8.83 0.59
CA PHE A 39 12.11 10.05 1.36
C PHE A 39 10.93 9.82 2.31
N ALA A 40 11.16 9.85 3.62
CA ALA A 40 10.12 9.60 4.63
C ALA A 40 10.54 10.13 6.00
N LEU A 41 9.57 10.17 6.91
CA LEU A 41 9.85 10.31 8.34
C LEU A 41 10.60 9.07 8.87
N ASN A 42 11.05 9.12 10.12
CA ASN A 42 11.57 7.95 10.82
C ASN A 42 10.55 6.80 10.81
N PRO A 43 10.99 5.54 10.98
CA PRO A 43 10.09 4.40 11.08
C PRO A 43 8.97 4.65 12.09
N PRO A 44 7.70 4.33 11.74
CA PRO A 44 6.53 4.66 12.59
C PRO A 44 6.35 3.70 13.77
N THR A 45 7.11 2.61 13.83
CA THR A 45 7.01 1.56 14.86
C THR A 45 8.40 1.13 15.33
N ASP A 46 8.46 0.68 16.58
CA ASP A 46 9.62 0.00 17.17
C ASP A 46 9.12 -1.33 17.79
N PRO A 47 9.56 -2.49 17.29
CA PRO A 47 10.46 -2.68 16.14
C PRO A 47 9.85 -2.21 14.80
N SER A 48 10.69 -2.04 13.78
CA SER A 48 10.27 -1.72 12.42
C SER A 48 10.85 -2.69 11.39
N LEU A 49 10.09 -2.99 10.35
CA LEU A 49 10.58 -3.81 9.24
C LEU A 49 11.81 -3.17 8.57
N PHE A 50 11.82 -1.84 8.49
CA PHE A 50 12.90 -1.06 7.89
C PHE A 50 14.25 -1.32 8.57
N GLU A 51 14.27 -1.39 9.90
CA GLU A 51 15.46 -1.69 10.68
C GLU A 51 15.82 -3.17 10.62
N ILE A 52 14.83 -4.07 10.80
CA ILE A 52 15.03 -5.53 10.78
C ILE A 52 15.67 -5.99 9.47
N THR A 53 15.24 -5.44 8.33
CA THR A 53 15.76 -5.79 7.00
C THR A 53 17.03 -5.03 6.61
N GLY A 54 17.47 -4.07 7.43
CA GLY A 54 18.62 -3.22 7.13
C GLY A 54 18.44 -2.42 5.83
N THR A 55 17.21 -2.05 5.49
CA THR A 55 16.87 -1.38 4.22
C THR A 55 17.65 -0.08 4.02
N SER A 56 17.95 0.67 5.09
CA SER A 56 18.77 1.89 5.02
C SER A 56 20.15 1.70 4.40
N LYS A 57 20.70 0.47 4.45
CA LYS A 57 22.01 0.12 3.87
C LYS A 57 21.91 -0.28 2.40
N LYS A 58 20.70 -0.53 1.91
CA LYS A 58 20.44 -1.02 0.55
C LYS A 58 20.02 0.09 -0.41
N ILE A 59 19.55 1.23 0.12
CA ILE A 59 19.01 2.35 -0.65
C ILE A 59 19.61 3.69 -0.20
N ASN A 60 19.46 4.74 -1.00
CA ASN A 60 19.71 6.10 -0.55
C ASN A 60 18.53 6.59 0.29
N SER A 61 18.60 6.45 1.63
CA SER A 61 17.54 6.80 2.55
C SER A 61 17.69 8.24 3.04
N ILE A 62 16.67 9.08 2.78
CA ILE A 62 16.59 10.47 3.20
C ILE A 62 15.44 10.63 4.17
N PHE A 63 15.72 11.11 5.39
CA PHE A 63 14.69 11.44 6.35
C PHE A 63 14.17 12.86 6.11
N GLY A 64 12.85 12.98 5.95
CA GLY A 64 12.18 14.26 5.71
C GLY A 64 10.66 14.11 5.68
N ASP A 65 9.98 15.24 5.78
CA ASP A 65 8.52 15.32 5.78
C ASP A 65 8.02 15.78 4.40
N ILE A 66 7.06 15.06 3.81
CA ILE A 66 6.47 15.47 2.52
C ILE A 66 5.70 16.80 2.60
N ARG A 67 5.39 17.29 3.80
CA ARG A 67 4.82 18.62 4.04
C ARG A 67 5.85 19.74 3.85
N ASP A 68 7.14 19.44 3.97
CA ASP A 68 8.23 20.35 3.62
C ASP A 68 8.53 20.26 2.11
N PHE A 69 7.90 21.15 1.36
CA PHE A 69 8.05 21.20 -0.09
C PHE A 69 9.51 21.38 -0.55
N ASN A 70 10.28 22.25 0.13
CA ASN A 70 11.64 22.55 -0.29
C ASN A 70 12.56 21.35 -0.06
N ALA A 71 12.44 20.66 1.07
CA ALA A 71 13.21 19.46 1.36
C ALA A 71 12.88 18.33 0.36
N LEU A 72 11.59 18.11 0.06
CA LEU A 72 11.12 17.14 -0.92
C LEU A 72 11.62 17.45 -2.33
N LEU A 73 11.48 18.68 -2.80
CA LEU A 73 11.93 19.12 -4.12
C LEU A 73 13.44 18.92 -4.28
N LYS A 74 14.21 19.33 -3.28
CA LYS A 74 15.67 19.15 -3.29
C LYS A 74 16.08 17.68 -3.37
N ALA A 75 15.37 16.80 -2.64
CA ALA A 75 15.63 15.36 -2.67
C ALA A 75 15.30 14.76 -4.05
N LEU A 76 14.16 15.11 -4.65
CA LEU A 76 13.76 14.69 -5.99
C LEU A 76 14.74 15.17 -7.06
N GLN A 77 15.11 16.45 -7.05
CA GLN A 77 16.06 17.01 -8.02
C GLN A 77 17.43 16.36 -7.93
N LYS A 78 17.93 16.10 -6.71
CA LYS A 78 19.23 15.47 -6.48
C LYS A 78 19.25 14.00 -6.94
N SER A 79 18.17 13.26 -6.77
CA SER A 79 18.09 11.85 -7.14
C SER A 79 17.80 11.61 -8.62
N GLU A 80 17.28 12.62 -9.34
CA GLU A 80 16.95 12.58 -10.77
C GLU A 80 16.18 11.29 -11.17
N PRO A 81 15.06 10.96 -10.52
CA PRO A 81 14.38 9.70 -10.75
C PRO A 81 13.65 9.67 -12.10
N GLU A 82 13.50 8.48 -12.65
CA GLU A 82 12.65 8.20 -13.82
C GLU A 82 11.23 7.81 -13.38
N ILE A 83 11.11 7.19 -12.20
CA ILE A 83 9.86 6.67 -11.64
C ILE A 83 9.71 7.19 -10.21
N VAL A 84 8.50 7.62 -9.87
CA VAL A 84 8.16 8.05 -8.50
C VAL A 84 6.93 7.26 -8.03
N ILE A 85 7.03 6.62 -6.86
CA ILE A 85 5.90 5.95 -6.21
C ILE A 85 5.66 6.62 -4.85
N HIS A 86 4.47 7.19 -4.70
CA HIS A 86 4.09 7.95 -3.52
C HIS A 86 3.26 7.09 -2.55
N LEU A 87 3.91 6.66 -1.44
CA LEU A 87 3.27 5.87 -0.39
C LEU A 87 3.16 6.62 0.95
N ALA A 88 3.88 7.74 1.11
CA ALA A 88 3.85 8.51 2.36
C ALA A 88 2.44 9.01 2.66
N ALA A 89 1.94 8.66 3.84
CA ALA A 89 0.61 9.05 4.31
C ALA A 89 0.51 8.86 5.82
N GLN A 90 -0.47 9.52 6.46
CA GLN A 90 -1.03 9.08 7.74
C GLN A 90 -2.07 7.99 7.41
N PRO A 91 -1.82 6.68 7.69
CA PRO A 91 -2.62 5.57 7.17
C PRO A 91 -3.64 4.99 8.17
N VAL A 92 -3.72 5.50 9.39
CA VAL A 92 -4.49 4.90 10.50
C VAL A 92 -5.81 5.63 10.68
N VAL A 93 -6.94 4.93 10.44
CA VAL A 93 -8.29 5.50 10.57
C VAL A 93 -8.54 6.05 11.96
N ARG A 94 -8.28 5.28 13.02
CA ARG A 94 -8.50 5.74 14.42
C ARG A 94 -7.68 6.98 14.78
N GLU A 95 -6.46 7.10 14.28
CA GLU A 95 -5.63 8.27 14.49
C GLU A 95 -6.16 9.50 13.75
N SER A 96 -6.80 9.32 12.59
CA SER A 96 -7.39 10.41 11.82
C SER A 96 -8.55 11.12 12.55
N TYR A 97 -9.28 10.39 13.40
CA TYR A 97 -10.30 11.00 14.27
C TYR A 97 -9.68 11.87 15.38
N LYS A 98 -8.50 11.49 15.88
CA LYS A 98 -7.79 12.26 16.91
C LYS A 98 -7.07 13.47 16.33
N LYS A 99 -6.52 13.32 15.11
CA LYS A 99 -5.69 14.32 14.44
C LYS A 99 -6.17 14.57 13.00
N PRO A 100 -7.40 15.04 12.79
CA PRO A 100 -7.96 15.21 11.45
C PRO A 100 -7.17 16.21 10.61
N ARG A 101 -6.79 17.36 11.17
CA ARG A 101 -6.00 18.39 10.48
C ARG A 101 -4.67 17.84 9.96
N GLU A 102 -3.89 17.17 10.83
CA GLU A 102 -2.61 16.57 10.46
C GLU A 102 -2.79 15.51 9.35
N THR A 103 -3.90 14.75 9.41
CA THR A 103 -4.24 13.75 8.38
C THR A 103 -4.45 14.42 7.01
N PHE A 104 -5.20 15.52 6.93
CA PHE A 104 -5.40 16.25 5.69
C PHE A 104 -4.12 16.97 5.23
N GLU A 105 -3.38 17.59 6.13
CA GLU A 105 -2.08 18.21 5.81
C GLU A 105 -1.11 17.20 5.18
N THR A 106 -1.03 15.99 5.73
CA THR A 106 -0.15 14.94 5.22
C THR A 106 -0.67 14.35 3.93
N ASN A 107 -1.93 13.89 3.91
CA ASN A 107 -2.45 13.09 2.82
C ASN A 107 -2.86 13.92 1.60
N VAL A 108 -3.32 15.14 1.79
CA VAL A 108 -3.75 16.02 0.70
C VAL A 108 -2.63 16.98 0.34
N MET A 109 -2.19 17.82 1.29
CA MET A 109 -1.15 18.81 0.98
C MET A 109 0.20 18.17 0.69
N GLY A 110 0.53 17.05 1.37
CA GLY A 110 1.71 16.24 1.02
C GLY A 110 1.64 15.74 -0.43
N THR A 111 0.47 15.26 -0.90
CA THR A 111 0.27 14.87 -2.31
C THR A 111 0.41 16.08 -3.25
N VAL A 112 -0.15 17.25 -2.90
CA VAL A 112 0.05 18.50 -3.66
C VAL A 112 1.54 18.81 -3.79
N ASN A 113 2.30 18.73 -2.70
CA ASN A 113 3.74 19.00 -2.71
C ASN A 113 4.50 18.04 -3.64
N VAL A 114 4.15 16.74 -3.62
CA VAL A 114 4.75 15.76 -4.53
C VAL A 114 4.45 16.11 -5.99
N LEU A 115 3.19 16.40 -6.32
CA LEU A 115 2.77 16.75 -7.67
C LEU A 115 3.40 18.06 -8.15
N GLU A 116 3.54 19.05 -7.27
CA GLU A 116 4.19 20.33 -7.60
C GLU A 116 5.70 20.17 -7.79
N ALA A 117 6.35 19.30 -7.00
CA ALA A 117 7.75 18.96 -7.18
C ALA A 117 7.99 18.22 -8.51
N LEU A 118 7.06 17.34 -8.93
CA LEU A 118 7.11 16.66 -10.22
C LEU A 118 7.06 17.62 -11.42
N ARG A 119 6.36 18.75 -11.30
CA ARG A 119 6.37 19.81 -12.35
C ARG A 119 7.77 20.39 -12.57
N GLN A 120 8.63 20.30 -11.58
CA GLN A 120 10.00 20.83 -11.58
C GLN A 120 11.07 19.72 -11.75
N THR A 121 10.63 18.49 -12.09
CA THR A 121 11.50 17.29 -12.22
C THR A 121 11.25 16.60 -13.57
N PRO A 122 11.70 17.16 -14.70
CA PRO A 122 11.29 16.73 -16.05
C PRO A 122 11.80 15.34 -16.47
N LYS A 123 12.71 14.74 -15.71
CA LYS A 123 13.21 13.37 -15.98
C LYS A 123 12.22 12.28 -15.58
N VAL A 124 11.27 12.60 -14.70
CA VAL A 124 10.25 11.64 -14.27
C VAL A 124 9.29 11.34 -15.40
N ARG A 125 9.11 10.06 -15.71
CA ARG A 125 8.22 9.57 -16.76
C ARG A 125 7.01 8.82 -16.23
N SER A 126 7.10 8.26 -15.02
CA SER A 126 6.03 7.48 -14.39
C SER A 126 5.84 7.88 -12.94
N PHE A 127 4.62 8.25 -12.57
CA PHE A 127 4.22 8.55 -11.21
C PHE A 127 3.00 7.73 -10.81
N VAL A 128 3.11 7.01 -9.69
CA VAL A 128 2.01 6.26 -9.09
C VAL A 128 1.71 6.81 -7.71
N ASN A 129 0.51 7.37 -7.53
CA ASN A 129 -0.02 7.76 -6.22
C ASN A 129 -0.75 6.56 -5.59
N VAL A 130 -0.24 6.06 -4.48
CA VAL A 130 -0.85 4.94 -3.76
C VAL A 130 -1.93 5.45 -2.81
N THR A 131 -3.17 5.03 -3.06
CA THR A 131 -4.33 5.39 -2.26
C THR A 131 -4.92 4.15 -1.55
N THR A 132 -6.23 4.03 -1.44
CA THR A 132 -6.87 2.97 -0.65
C THR A 132 -8.22 2.57 -1.27
N ASP A 133 -8.72 1.39 -0.91
CA ASP A 133 -10.08 0.94 -1.17
C ASP A 133 -11.16 1.82 -0.51
N LYS A 134 -10.78 2.57 0.53
CA LYS A 134 -11.69 3.44 1.32
C LYS A 134 -11.95 4.81 0.69
N VAL A 135 -11.42 5.06 -0.52
CA VAL A 135 -11.69 6.30 -1.25
C VAL A 135 -13.12 6.40 -1.76
N TYR A 136 -13.79 5.28 -1.91
CA TYR A 136 -15.14 5.21 -2.45
C TYR A 136 -16.20 5.61 -1.42
N LYS A 137 -17.32 6.16 -1.92
CA LYS A 137 -18.56 6.26 -1.13
C LYS A 137 -19.08 4.86 -0.86
N ASN A 138 -18.83 4.36 0.35
CA ASN A 138 -19.24 3.02 0.69
C ASN A 138 -20.76 2.94 0.84
N ARG A 139 -21.39 2.12 0.00
CA ARG A 139 -22.84 1.82 -0.01
C ARG A 139 -23.17 0.49 0.66
N GLU A 140 -22.15 -0.19 1.19
CA GLU A 140 -22.25 -1.51 1.85
C GLU A 140 -22.99 -2.56 1.01
N TRP A 141 -22.85 -2.50 -0.31
CA TRP A 141 -23.43 -3.45 -1.24
C TRP A 141 -22.52 -4.65 -1.49
N VAL A 142 -23.06 -5.70 -2.12
CA VAL A 142 -22.35 -6.98 -2.32
C VAL A 142 -21.28 -6.93 -3.41
N TRP A 143 -21.31 -5.94 -4.29
CA TRP A 143 -20.40 -5.80 -5.43
C TRP A 143 -19.09 -5.10 -5.03
N GLY A 144 -18.01 -5.45 -5.73
CA GLY A 144 -16.76 -4.70 -5.64
C GLY A 144 -16.88 -3.33 -6.29
N TYR A 145 -16.23 -2.31 -5.70
CA TYR A 145 -16.15 -0.96 -6.27
C TYR A 145 -15.24 -0.95 -7.50
N ARG A 146 -15.72 -0.30 -8.56
CA ARG A 146 -14.96 -0.05 -9.80
C ARG A 146 -14.30 1.31 -9.76
N GLU A 147 -13.29 1.51 -10.60
CA GLU A 147 -12.49 2.74 -10.59
C GLU A 147 -13.28 4.02 -10.93
N GLY A 148 -14.40 3.89 -11.63
CA GLY A 148 -15.30 5.00 -11.98
C GLY A 148 -16.36 5.36 -10.93
N GLU A 149 -16.42 4.62 -9.81
CA GLU A 149 -17.40 4.88 -8.75
C GLU A 149 -17.06 6.16 -7.96
N GLU A 150 -18.09 6.70 -7.27
CA GLU A 150 -18.02 7.97 -6.54
C GLU A 150 -16.96 7.94 -5.44
N LEU A 151 -16.05 8.93 -5.47
CA LEU A 151 -15.00 9.12 -4.47
C LEU A 151 -15.52 10.00 -3.33
N CYS A 152 -15.86 9.40 -2.20
CA CYS A 152 -16.37 10.09 -1.02
C CYS A 152 -16.17 9.23 0.24
N GLY A 153 -14.93 9.06 0.67
CA GLY A 153 -14.62 8.38 1.93
C GLY A 153 -15.26 9.09 3.12
N LEU A 154 -15.78 8.34 4.10
CA LEU A 154 -16.59 8.89 5.17
C LEU A 154 -15.77 9.47 6.31
N ASP A 155 -14.78 8.74 6.80
CA ASP A 155 -13.92 9.18 7.90
C ASP A 155 -12.77 10.11 7.41
N PRO A 156 -12.08 10.85 8.29
CA PRO A 156 -11.05 11.81 7.89
C PRO A 156 -9.89 11.17 7.09
N TYR A 157 -9.48 9.94 7.42
CA TYR A 157 -8.47 9.22 6.63
C TYR A 157 -9.00 8.89 5.23
N SER A 158 -10.15 8.24 5.15
CA SER A 158 -10.76 7.82 3.89
C SER A 158 -11.04 9.01 2.98
N ASN A 159 -11.58 10.11 3.55
CA ASN A 159 -11.86 11.33 2.81
C ASN A 159 -10.57 12.01 2.34
N SER A 160 -9.52 12.08 3.18
CA SER A 160 -8.23 12.63 2.77
C SER A 160 -7.61 11.89 1.58
N LYS A 161 -7.83 10.56 1.51
CA LYS A 161 -7.40 9.75 0.37
C LYS A 161 -8.28 9.97 -0.87
N SER A 162 -9.59 10.18 -0.71
CA SER A 162 -10.45 10.63 -1.81
C SER A 162 -9.99 11.98 -2.36
N CYS A 163 -9.66 12.94 -1.49
CA CYS A 163 -9.10 14.24 -1.90
C CYS A 163 -7.75 14.08 -2.61
N SER A 164 -6.87 13.18 -2.15
CA SER A 164 -5.60 12.87 -2.83
C SER A 164 -5.81 12.36 -4.26
N GLU A 165 -6.83 11.52 -4.51
CA GLU A 165 -7.25 11.09 -5.85
C GLU A 165 -7.67 12.29 -6.72
N LEU A 166 -8.56 13.14 -6.18
CA LEU A 166 -9.09 14.31 -6.89
C LEU A 166 -8.00 15.33 -7.21
N VAL A 167 -7.08 15.59 -6.27
CA VAL A 167 -5.91 16.44 -6.50
C VAL A 167 -5.01 15.85 -7.59
N THR A 168 -4.75 14.55 -7.55
CA THR A 168 -3.94 13.86 -8.56
C THR A 168 -4.59 13.97 -9.94
N TYR A 169 -5.91 13.78 -10.04
CA TYR A 169 -6.65 13.95 -11.28
C TYR A 169 -6.58 15.39 -11.81
N SER A 170 -6.77 16.41 -10.94
CA SER A 170 -6.70 17.81 -11.30
C SER A 170 -5.32 18.18 -11.86
N TYR A 171 -4.25 17.80 -11.15
CA TYR A 171 -2.87 18.06 -11.61
C TYR A 171 -2.57 17.36 -12.94
N LYS A 172 -2.95 16.08 -13.07
CA LYS A 172 -2.80 15.32 -14.30
C LYS A 172 -3.41 16.09 -15.48
N LYS A 173 -4.66 16.50 -15.36
CA LYS A 173 -5.41 17.16 -16.43
C LYS A 173 -4.90 18.57 -16.74
N SER A 174 -4.51 19.31 -15.72
CA SER A 174 -4.16 20.73 -15.88
C SER A 174 -2.72 20.96 -16.32
N PHE A 175 -1.78 20.06 -15.94
CA PHE A 175 -0.35 20.34 -16.07
C PHE A 175 0.46 19.28 -16.80
N PHE A 176 -0.08 18.06 -16.97
CA PHE A 176 0.71 16.94 -17.51
C PHE A 176 0.13 16.34 -18.79
N ASP A 177 -1.20 16.11 -18.87
CA ASP A 177 -1.81 15.50 -20.04
C ASP A 177 -1.59 16.37 -21.29
N GLY A 178 -0.95 15.79 -22.32
CA GLY A 178 -0.68 16.45 -23.60
C GLY A 178 0.49 17.44 -23.61
N VAL A 179 1.11 17.75 -22.45
CA VAL A 179 2.21 18.73 -22.36
C VAL A 179 3.49 18.18 -21.75
N SER A 180 3.45 17.02 -21.13
CA SER A 180 4.58 16.40 -20.43
C SER A 180 4.71 14.92 -20.78
N PRO A 181 5.93 14.36 -20.80
CA PRO A 181 6.14 12.92 -20.93
C PRO A 181 5.76 12.15 -19.66
N LEU A 182 5.51 12.82 -18.55
CA LEU A 182 5.12 12.21 -17.29
C LEU A 182 3.72 11.59 -17.38
N ARG A 183 3.63 10.31 -17.01
CA ARG A 183 2.38 9.56 -16.91
C ARG A 183 1.99 9.41 -15.45
N ILE A 184 0.72 9.68 -15.13
CA ILE A 184 0.21 9.74 -13.76
C ILE A 184 -0.93 8.76 -13.59
N SER A 185 -0.81 7.91 -12.55
CA SER A 185 -1.84 6.96 -12.15
C SER A 185 -2.07 6.98 -10.65
N THR A 186 -3.25 6.50 -10.24
CA THR A 186 -3.56 6.19 -8.85
C THR A 186 -3.75 4.68 -8.68
N ALA A 187 -3.25 4.13 -7.58
CA ALA A 187 -3.31 2.71 -7.27
C ALA A 187 -4.03 2.49 -5.94
N ARG A 188 -5.22 1.89 -6.01
CA ARG A 188 -6.10 1.63 -4.86
C ARG A 188 -5.94 0.19 -4.43
N SER A 189 -5.70 -0.03 -3.15
CA SER A 189 -5.64 -1.39 -2.59
C SER A 189 -6.33 -1.46 -1.24
N GLY A 190 -6.87 -2.63 -0.95
CA GLY A 190 -7.53 -2.94 0.31
C GLY A 190 -6.56 -3.27 1.45
N ASN A 191 -7.06 -4.04 2.41
CA ASN A 191 -6.32 -4.43 3.59
C ASN A 191 -5.17 -5.37 3.22
N VAL A 192 -3.95 -4.89 3.35
CA VAL A 192 -2.75 -5.71 3.10
C VAL A 192 -2.24 -6.33 4.38
N ILE A 193 -1.79 -7.57 4.28
CA ILE A 193 -1.13 -8.32 5.35
C ILE A 193 0.26 -8.77 4.88
N GLY A 194 1.17 -8.99 5.81
CA GLY A 194 2.53 -9.45 5.50
C GLY A 194 3.39 -9.44 6.75
N GLY A 195 4.52 -10.10 6.70
CA GLY A 195 5.49 -10.08 7.78
C GLY A 195 6.06 -8.68 8.00
N GLY A 196 6.33 -8.34 9.27
CA GLY A 196 6.92 -7.05 9.65
C GLY A 196 5.96 -5.87 9.69
N ASP A 197 4.66 -6.09 9.70
CA ASP A 197 3.69 -5.06 10.09
C ASP A 197 3.54 -5.07 11.63
N PHE A 198 3.99 -4.00 12.28
CA PHE A 198 3.91 -3.83 13.74
C PHE A 198 2.87 -2.79 14.16
N ALA A 199 2.07 -2.29 13.22
CA ALA A 199 1.09 -1.26 13.52
C ALA A 199 0.03 -1.77 14.50
N LYS A 200 -0.37 -0.91 15.44
CA LYS A 200 -1.48 -1.18 16.36
C LYS A 200 -2.82 -1.09 15.62
N ASP A 201 -3.84 -1.71 16.18
CA ASP A 201 -5.21 -1.69 15.67
C ASP A 201 -5.37 -2.30 14.26
N ARG A 202 -4.48 -3.22 13.89
CA ARG A 202 -4.60 -4.04 12.68
C ARG A 202 -4.70 -5.50 13.05
N ILE A 203 -5.59 -6.23 12.38
CA ILE A 203 -5.96 -7.61 12.76
C ILE A 203 -4.75 -8.55 12.81
N ILE A 204 -3.91 -8.61 11.78
CA ILE A 204 -2.78 -9.56 11.75
C ILE A 204 -1.67 -9.19 12.76
N PRO A 205 -1.21 -7.93 12.87
CA PRO A 205 -0.32 -7.51 13.96
C PRO A 205 -0.87 -7.82 15.35
N ASP A 206 -2.18 -7.62 15.57
CA ASP A 206 -2.82 -7.95 16.84
C ASP A 206 -2.82 -9.46 17.08
N CYS A 207 -3.19 -10.28 16.08
CA CYS A 207 -3.12 -11.74 16.16
C CYS A 207 -1.71 -12.23 16.55
N ILE A 208 -0.66 -11.67 15.93
CA ILE A 208 0.74 -12.02 16.21
C ILE A 208 1.10 -11.68 17.66
N ARG A 209 0.73 -10.48 18.16
CA ARG A 209 1.01 -10.09 19.55
C ARG A 209 0.38 -11.05 20.55
N TYR A 210 -0.92 -11.33 20.41
CA TYR A 210 -1.62 -12.26 21.28
C TYR A 210 -1.06 -13.69 21.19
N ALA A 211 -0.72 -14.14 19.99
CA ALA A 211 -0.16 -15.48 19.80
C ALA A 211 1.23 -15.65 20.45
N ARG A 212 2.08 -14.60 20.40
CA ARG A 212 3.40 -14.58 21.07
C ARG A 212 3.26 -14.58 22.59
N GLU A 213 2.27 -13.88 23.14
CA GLU A 213 1.97 -13.82 24.56
C GLU A 213 1.24 -15.08 25.06
N LYS A 214 0.98 -16.06 24.19
CA LYS A 214 0.17 -17.27 24.48
C LYS A 214 -1.23 -16.91 25.03
N GLY A 215 -1.75 -15.78 24.59
CA GLY A 215 -3.09 -15.30 24.91
C GLY A 215 -4.13 -15.74 23.89
N GLU A 216 -5.40 -15.44 24.18
CA GLU A 216 -6.50 -15.63 23.25
C GLU A 216 -6.62 -14.40 22.35
N ILE A 217 -6.68 -14.57 21.03
CA ILE A 217 -6.82 -13.46 20.09
C ILE A 217 -8.17 -12.77 20.29
N VAL A 218 -8.16 -11.43 20.33
CA VAL A 218 -9.37 -10.62 20.46
C VAL A 218 -9.75 -10.03 19.10
N VAL A 219 -10.93 -10.39 18.58
CA VAL A 219 -11.47 -9.87 17.32
C VAL A 219 -12.68 -8.98 17.63
N ARG A 220 -12.56 -7.69 17.31
CA ARG A 220 -13.61 -6.69 17.65
C ARG A 220 -14.77 -6.64 16.65
N ASN A 221 -14.51 -6.93 15.37
CA ASN A 221 -15.52 -6.94 14.31
C ASN A 221 -15.38 -8.17 13.41
N PRO A 222 -15.74 -9.39 13.88
CA PRO A 222 -15.50 -10.63 13.17
C PRO A 222 -16.33 -10.80 11.90
N TYR A 223 -17.45 -10.07 11.76
CA TYR A 223 -18.40 -10.23 10.66
C TYR A 223 -18.10 -9.32 9.46
N SER A 224 -17.20 -8.34 9.61
CA SER A 224 -16.85 -7.44 8.53
C SER A 224 -16.09 -8.15 7.42
N ILE A 225 -16.52 -7.98 6.18
CA ILE A 225 -15.85 -8.52 4.98
C ILE A 225 -14.86 -7.49 4.45
N ARG A 226 -13.62 -7.93 4.21
CA ARG A 226 -12.53 -7.08 3.71
C ARG A 226 -11.74 -7.79 2.61
N PRO A 227 -11.19 -7.03 1.65
CA PRO A 227 -10.33 -7.56 0.60
C PRO A 227 -8.89 -7.73 1.11
N TYR A 228 -8.67 -8.72 2.00
CA TYR A 228 -7.34 -9.02 2.52
C TYR A 228 -6.46 -9.65 1.44
N GLN A 229 -5.23 -9.18 1.32
CA GLN A 229 -4.25 -9.74 0.39
C GLN A 229 -2.82 -9.62 0.95
N HIS A 230 -1.91 -10.45 0.48
CA HIS A 230 -0.49 -10.28 0.83
C HIS A 230 0.05 -8.96 0.26
N VAL A 231 0.97 -8.32 0.98
CA VAL A 231 1.54 -7.03 0.57
C VAL A 231 2.21 -7.10 -0.81
N LEU A 232 2.81 -8.22 -1.16
CA LEU A 232 3.45 -8.43 -2.47
C LEU A 232 2.45 -8.33 -3.63
N GLU A 233 1.18 -8.68 -3.44
CA GLU A 233 0.15 -8.61 -4.49
C GLU A 233 -0.05 -7.18 -4.98
N CYS A 234 -0.34 -6.26 -4.08
CA CYS A 234 -0.57 -4.88 -4.48
C CYS A 234 0.74 -4.19 -4.92
N LEU A 235 1.89 -4.52 -4.31
CA LEU A 235 3.18 -3.97 -4.71
C LEU A 235 3.58 -4.43 -6.11
N TYR A 236 3.32 -5.68 -6.47
CA TYR A 236 3.47 -6.16 -7.84
C TYR A 236 2.59 -5.34 -8.80
N GLY A 237 1.33 -5.10 -8.43
CA GLY A 237 0.43 -4.26 -9.23
C GLY A 237 0.95 -2.83 -9.42
N TYR A 238 1.52 -2.22 -8.39
CA TYR A 238 2.09 -0.86 -8.48
C TYR A 238 3.31 -0.81 -9.41
N LEU A 239 4.17 -1.83 -9.32
CA LEU A 239 5.36 -1.93 -10.17
C LEU A 239 4.96 -2.17 -11.63
N LEU A 240 4.04 -3.09 -11.88
CA LEU A 240 3.53 -3.36 -13.24
C LEU A 240 2.85 -2.12 -13.84
N LEU A 241 2.05 -1.40 -13.07
CA LEU A 241 1.42 -0.15 -13.51
C LEU A 241 2.47 0.91 -13.84
N ALA A 242 3.49 1.07 -12.99
CA ALA A 242 4.56 2.04 -13.21
C ALA A 242 5.38 1.74 -14.46
N GLU A 243 5.67 0.46 -14.74
CA GLU A 243 6.32 -0.01 -15.97
C GLU A 243 5.43 0.26 -17.21
N LYS A 244 4.20 -0.27 -17.21
CA LYS A 244 3.30 -0.18 -18.37
C LYS A 244 3.04 1.27 -18.78
N GLN A 245 2.73 2.15 -17.82
CA GLN A 245 2.52 3.56 -18.13
C GLN A 245 3.81 4.30 -18.51
N PHE A 246 4.99 3.86 -18.03
CA PHE A 246 6.28 4.40 -18.46
C PHE A 246 6.48 4.19 -19.96
N GLU A 247 6.05 3.07 -20.49
CA GLU A 247 6.18 2.69 -21.89
C GLU A 247 5.07 3.30 -22.76
N ASN A 248 3.80 3.20 -22.32
CA ASN A 248 2.65 3.68 -23.08
C ASN A 248 1.65 4.42 -22.19
N GLN A 249 1.29 5.64 -22.62
CA GLN A 249 0.34 6.53 -21.94
C GLN A 249 -1.05 5.92 -21.75
N GLU A 250 -1.48 5.02 -22.60
CA GLU A 250 -2.81 4.38 -22.54
C GLU A 250 -3.04 3.61 -21.26
N PHE A 251 -1.97 3.16 -20.60
CA PHE A 251 -2.03 2.48 -19.32
C PHE A 251 -2.20 3.44 -18.13
N ALA A 252 -2.05 4.76 -18.34
CA ALA A 252 -2.15 5.72 -17.24
C ALA A 252 -3.60 5.97 -16.80
N GLY A 253 -3.91 5.69 -15.52
CA GLY A 253 -5.27 5.86 -14.97
C GLY A 253 -5.39 5.40 -13.53
N ALA A 254 -6.62 5.29 -13.03
CA ALA A 254 -6.90 4.71 -11.75
C ALA A 254 -7.05 3.18 -11.86
N TYR A 255 -6.48 2.42 -10.90
CA TYR A 255 -6.55 0.96 -10.85
C TYR A 255 -6.79 0.44 -9.45
N ASN A 256 -7.64 -0.58 -9.36
CA ASN A 256 -7.89 -1.35 -8.15
C ASN A 256 -7.01 -2.60 -8.13
N PHE A 257 -6.27 -2.78 -7.04
CA PHE A 257 -5.49 -3.98 -6.78
C PHE A 257 -6.04 -4.67 -5.52
N GLY A 258 -6.92 -5.62 -5.72
CA GLY A 258 -7.57 -6.38 -4.65
C GLY A 258 -7.60 -7.87 -4.97
N PRO A 259 -7.85 -8.73 -3.97
CA PRO A 259 -7.98 -10.16 -4.20
C PRO A 259 -9.21 -10.49 -5.05
N ASP A 260 -9.28 -11.72 -5.53
CA ASP A 260 -10.50 -12.24 -6.14
C ASP A 260 -11.64 -12.35 -5.10
N GLU A 261 -12.87 -12.36 -5.57
CA GLU A 261 -14.05 -12.36 -4.71
C GLU A 261 -14.05 -13.51 -3.68
N LYS A 262 -13.59 -14.69 -4.07
CA LYS A 262 -13.47 -15.88 -3.21
C LYS A 262 -12.51 -15.71 -2.03
N ASP A 263 -11.58 -14.76 -2.13
CA ASP A 263 -10.59 -14.44 -1.11
C ASP A 263 -10.99 -13.22 -0.25
N CYS A 264 -12.14 -12.58 -0.55
CA CYS A 264 -12.74 -11.57 0.31
C CYS A 264 -13.45 -12.25 1.47
N VAL A 265 -12.77 -12.37 2.60
CA VAL A 265 -13.27 -13.12 3.77
C VAL A 265 -13.69 -12.21 4.90
N THR A 266 -14.47 -12.74 5.85
CA THR A 266 -14.76 -12.05 7.11
C THR A 266 -13.48 -11.97 7.98
N THR A 267 -13.43 -10.97 8.85
CA THR A 267 -12.31 -10.83 9.79
C THR A 267 -12.20 -12.04 10.74
N GLY A 268 -13.34 -12.64 11.12
CA GLY A 268 -13.36 -13.89 11.89
C GLY A 268 -12.76 -15.06 11.11
N LYS A 269 -13.11 -15.22 9.82
CA LYS A 269 -12.52 -16.27 8.98
C LYS A 269 -11.01 -16.08 8.79
N LEU A 270 -10.56 -14.82 8.67
CA LEU A 270 -9.11 -14.51 8.65
C LEU A 270 -8.43 -14.96 9.95
N ALA A 271 -9.06 -14.72 11.11
CA ALA A 271 -8.54 -15.16 12.40
C ALA A 271 -8.50 -16.70 12.51
N ASP A 272 -9.53 -17.42 11.99
CA ASP A 272 -9.50 -18.89 11.91
C ASP A 272 -8.28 -19.38 11.13
N ILE A 273 -8.09 -18.83 9.89
CA ILE A 273 -6.96 -19.21 9.03
C ILE A 273 -5.62 -18.91 9.73
N PHE A 274 -5.53 -17.80 10.47
CA PHE A 274 -4.33 -17.47 11.23
C PHE A 274 -4.07 -18.49 12.35
N CYS A 275 -5.09 -18.83 13.15
CA CYS A 275 -4.99 -19.82 14.23
C CYS A 275 -4.57 -21.21 13.72
N GLU A 276 -5.17 -21.66 12.60
CA GLU A 276 -4.81 -22.91 11.94
C GLU A 276 -3.33 -22.94 11.50
N ASN A 277 -2.83 -21.85 10.88
CA ASN A 277 -1.43 -21.76 10.42
C ASN A 277 -0.44 -21.59 11.59
N TRP A 278 -0.83 -20.87 12.64
CA TRP A 278 0.01 -20.69 13.82
C TRP A 278 0.16 -21.99 14.59
N GLY A 279 -0.92 -22.73 14.78
CA GLY A 279 -0.95 -24.00 15.49
C GLY A 279 -0.99 -23.83 17.01
N GLY A 280 -0.65 -24.91 17.74
CA GLY A 280 -0.55 -24.87 19.21
C GLY A 280 -1.89 -24.72 19.95
N GLY A 281 -3.02 -24.95 19.28
CA GLY A 281 -4.35 -24.79 19.88
C GLY A 281 -4.78 -23.33 20.08
N LEU A 282 -4.15 -22.38 19.36
CA LEU A 282 -4.50 -20.98 19.40
C LEU A 282 -5.96 -20.76 18.96
N THR A 283 -6.69 -19.95 19.72
CA THR A 283 -8.10 -19.59 19.46
C THR A 283 -8.31 -18.08 19.50
N TRP A 284 -9.48 -17.66 19.08
CA TRP A 284 -9.87 -16.27 19.18
C TRP A 284 -11.28 -16.12 19.76
N LYS A 285 -11.57 -14.96 20.33
CA LYS A 285 -12.90 -14.59 20.81
C LYS A 285 -13.41 -13.31 20.20
N ASN A 286 -14.74 -13.24 20.08
CA ASN A 286 -15.43 -12.03 19.68
C ASN A 286 -15.56 -11.07 20.88
N VAL A 287 -15.06 -9.84 20.72
CA VAL A 287 -15.23 -8.74 21.67
C VAL A 287 -15.71 -7.52 20.88
N SER A 288 -16.98 -7.54 20.49
CA SER A 288 -17.61 -6.38 19.82
C SER A 288 -17.87 -5.28 20.85
N GLU A 289 -17.38 -4.07 20.57
CA GLU A 289 -17.64 -2.86 21.37
C GLU A 289 -18.92 -2.19 20.84
N ALA A 290 -19.91 -1.97 21.69
CA ALA A 290 -21.18 -1.37 21.29
C ALA A 290 -21.06 0.09 20.79
N ASP A 291 -20.04 0.82 21.28
CA ASP A 291 -19.78 2.24 20.98
C ASP A 291 -18.55 2.45 20.07
N ALA A 292 -18.11 1.42 19.34
CA ALA A 292 -16.97 1.55 18.42
C ALA A 292 -17.29 2.53 17.28
N PRO A 293 -16.30 3.31 16.79
CA PRO A 293 -16.47 4.10 15.58
C PRO A 293 -16.99 3.24 14.44
N HIS A 294 -17.92 3.78 13.64
CA HIS A 294 -18.51 3.07 12.52
C HIS A 294 -17.41 2.55 11.58
N GLU A 295 -17.26 1.25 11.49
CA GLU A 295 -16.48 0.57 10.47
C GLU A 295 -17.43 -0.08 9.49
N ALA A 296 -17.21 0.15 8.19
CA ALA A 296 -18.01 -0.47 7.14
C ALA A 296 -18.08 -2.01 7.35
N LEU A 297 -19.26 -2.59 7.21
CA LEU A 297 -19.44 -4.04 7.31
C LEU A 297 -18.95 -4.74 6.04
N PHE A 298 -19.02 -4.05 4.91
CA PHE A 298 -18.75 -4.64 3.60
C PHE A 298 -17.88 -3.70 2.75
N LEU A 299 -16.75 -4.20 2.28
CA LEU A 299 -15.90 -3.49 1.33
C LEU A 299 -15.15 -4.50 0.46
N LYS A 300 -15.32 -4.39 -0.86
CA LYS A 300 -14.60 -5.16 -1.88
C LYS A 300 -14.14 -4.24 -3.01
N LEU A 301 -13.14 -4.67 -3.75
CA LEU A 301 -12.69 -4.01 -4.99
C LEU A 301 -12.99 -4.91 -6.19
N ASP A 302 -13.47 -4.33 -7.26
CA ASP A 302 -13.46 -4.98 -8.59
C ASP A 302 -12.07 -4.78 -9.20
N ASN A 303 -11.40 -5.88 -9.49
CA ASN A 303 -10.04 -5.90 -10.05
C ASN A 303 -10.02 -6.22 -11.57
N SER A 304 -11.18 -6.23 -12.23
CA SER A 304 -11.33 -6.63 -13.63
C SER A 304 -10.51 -5.74 -14.57
N LYS A 305 -10.43 -4.44 -14.28
CA LYS A 305 -9.62 -3.51 -15.07
C LYS A 305 -8.13 -3.82 -14.98
N ALA A 306 -7.60 -4.05 -13.78
CA ALA A 306 -6.20 -4.42 -13.60
C ALA A 306 -5.86 -5.72 -14.35
N LYS A 307 -6.76 -6.70 -14.32
CA LYS A 307 -6.62 -7.96 -15.07
C LYS A 307 -6.62 -7.75 -16.58
N SER A 308 -7.63 -7.06 -17.10
CA SER A 308 -7.85 -6.96 -18.55
C SER A 308 -6.87 -6.00 -19.23
N VAL A 309 -6.46 -4.92 -18.53
CA VAL A 309 -5.62 -3.86 -19.13
C VAL A 309 -4.14 -4.09 -18.83
N LEU A 310 -3.80 -4.42 -17.58
CA LEU A 310 -2.40 -4.59 -17.17
C LEU A 310 -1.91 -6.04 -17.23
N GLY A 311 -2.82 -7.02 -17.31
CA GLY A 311 -2.46 -8.43 -17.15
C GLY A 311 -2.09 -8.79 -15.70
N TRP A 312 -2.51 -7.98 -14.73
CA TRP A 312 -2.27 -8.25 -13.32
C TRP A 312 -3.30 -9.23 -12.78
N TYR A 313 -2.85 -10.29 -12.13
CA TYR A 313 -3.69 -11.28 -11.46
C TYR A 313 -3.16 -11.55 -10.06
N PRO A 314 -4.04 -11.69 -9.03
CA PRO A 314 -3.62 -12.17 -7.72
C PRO A 314 -2.98 -13.57 -7.84
N LYS A 315 -1.83 -13.76 -7.19
CA LYS A 315 -1.08 -15.03 -7.22
C LYS A 315 -1.33 -15.88 -5.98
N TRP A 316 -1.35 -15.24 -4.82
CA TRP A 316 -1.53 -15.91 -3.54
C TRP A 316 -2.94 -15.69 -3.00
N ASN A 317 -3.67 -16.77 -2.74
CA ASN A 317 -4.96 -16.71 -2.06
C ASN A 317 -4.76 -16.30 -0.59
N ILE A 318 -5.87 -16.04 0.11
CA ILE A 318 -5.82 -15.59 1.51
C ILE A 318 -5.15 -16.59 2.45
N GLY A 319 -5.33 -17.90 2.23
CA GLY A 319 -4.67 -18.96 3.01
C GLY A 319 -3.15 -18.90 2.87
N THR A 320 -2.66 -18.78 1.63
CA THR A 320 -1.23 -18.59 1.34
C THR A 320 -0.71 -17.29 1.94
N ALA A 321 -1.45 -16.19 1.82
CA ALA A 321 -1.07 -14.90 2.37
C ALA A 321 -0.85 -14.95 3.88
N VAL A 322 -1.77 -15.58 4.62
CA VAL A 322 -1.63 -15.78 6.09
C VAL A 322 -0.48 -16.72 6.42
N LYS A 323 -0.32 -17.82 5.67
CA LYS A 323 0.81 -18.75 5.84
C LYS A 323 2.14 -18.01 5.70
N LYS A 324 2.30 -17.13 4.71
CA LYS A 324 3.52 -16.32 4.51
C LYS A 324 3.80 -15.37 5.67
N VAL A 325 2.77 -14.80 6.29
CA VAL A 325 2.94 -14.03 7.54
C VAL A 325 3.52 -14.89 8.65
N VAL A 326 2.95 -16.09 8.86
CA VAL A 326 3.43 -17.01 9.91
C VAL A 326 4.84 -17.54 9.60
N GLU A 327 5.17 -17.80 8.35
CA GLU A 327 6.52 -18.17 7.92
C GLU A 327 7.55 -17.08 8.24
N TRP A 328 7.20 -15.80 8.01
CA TRP A 328 8.05 -14.67 8.37
C TRP A 328 8.30 -14.62 9.90
N GLU A 329 7.24 -14.79 10.69
CA GLU A 329 7.34 -14.84 12.16
C GLU A 329 8.24 -15.98 12.66
N ARG A 330 8.37 -17.05 11.89
CA ARG A 330 9.27 -18.20 12.15
C ARG A 330 10.67 -18.03 11.55
N GLY A 331 11.00 -16.84 11.06
CA GLY A 331 12.34 -16.48 10.57
C GLY A 331 12.55 -16.57 9.05
N CYS A 332 11.49 -16.73 8.25
CA CYS A 332 11.63 -16.66 6.80
C CYS A 332 11.93 -15.20 6.37
N PRO A 333 13.08 -14.92 5.74
CA PRO A 333 13.44 -13.56 5.38
C PRO A 333 12.56 -12.99 4.25
N VAL A 334 12.47 -11.65 4.19
CA VAL A 334 11.71 -10.90 3.17
C VAL A 334 12.18 -11.28 1.76
N GLU A 335 13.49 -11.39 1.55
CA GLU A 335 14.10 -11.70 0.26
C GLU A 335 13.62 -13.05 -0.29
N LYS A 336 13.48 -14.06 0.57
CA LYS A 336 12.99 -15.38 0.17
C LYS A 336 11.53 -15.33 -0.27
N GLN A 337 10.69 -14.56 0.42
CA GLN A 337 9.29 -14.39 0.02
C GLN A 337 9.17 -13.60 -1.30
N ILE A 338 10.03 -12.60 -1.53
CA ILE A 338 10.12 -11.88 -2.80
C ILE A 338 10.52 -12.85 -3.92
N GLU A 339 11.58 -13.62 -3.72
CA GLU A 339 12.04 -14.62 -4.70
C GLU A 339 10.92 -15.61 -5.07
N GLU A 340 10.26 -16.22 -4.08
CA GLU A 340 9.14 -17.14 -4.32
C GLU A 340 7.98 -16.48 -5.08
N PHE A 341 7.64 -15.24 -4.74
CA PHE A 341 6.53 -14.54 -5.38
C PHE A 341 6.83 -14.22 -6.85
N PHE A 342 8.07 -13.83 -7.15
CA PHE A 342 8.47 -13.40 -8.50
C PHE A 342 9.14 -14.50 -9.33
N SER A 343 9.45 -15.67 -8.78
CA SER A 343 10.04 -16.78 -9.55
C SER A 343 9.13 -17.36 -10.63
N GLY A 344 7.85 -17.03 -10.64
CA GLY A 344 6.86 -17.43 -11.65
C GLY A 344 6.40 -16.29 -12.58
N VAL A 345 7.15 -15.19 -12.67
CA VAL A 345 6.83 -13.99 -13.49
C VAL A 345 7.83 -13.83 -14.60
#